data_bf4c187876b7d5fafd78d75475cccfd9
#
_entry.id   bf4c187876b7d5fafd78d75475cccfd9
#
_cell.length_a   1.000
_cell.length_b   1.000
_cell.length_c   1.000
_cell.angle_alpha   90.00
_cell.angle_beta   90.00
_cell.angle_gamma   90.00
#
_symmetry.space_group_name_H-M   'P 1'
#
loop_
_entity.id
_entity.type
_entity.pdbx_description
1 polymer ?
#
loop_
_entity_poly.entity_id
_entity_poly.type
_entity_poly.pdbx_seq_one_letter_code
_entity_poly.pdbx_strand_id
1 'polypeptide(L)'
;FLLGEFNLSDGTPVKPAFQLLQDRVKDYTPEWAAQITGIPAETIRRLAHEMGVTARDQRIELPIAWTDAWGHEHDTVTGNPVAFHAMRGLAAHSNGFQTIRALGILMSLLGTIDRPGGFRHKAPFPRPIPPCARTPNDPRAVKPNSPLDGMPLGWPADPDDLFVNDDGTPVRIDKAF
;
A
#
# COMPACT_ATOMS: atom_id res chain seq x y z
N PHE A 1 0.69 9.88 -21.65
CA PHE A 1 2.11 9.61 -21.35
C PHE A 1 2.30 8.49 -20.31
N LEU A 2 1.55 7.37 -20.43
CA LEU A 2 1.71 6.21 -19.54
C LEU A 2 2.75 5.22 -20.08
N LEU A 3 2.94 5.16 -21.39
CA LEU A 3 3.80 4.23 -22.09
C LEU A 3 4.78 4.98 -23.01
N GLY A 4 5.93 4.37 -23.25
CA GLY A 4 6.96 4.87 -24.15
C GLY A 4 8.27 5.23 -23.46
N GLU A 5 9.19 5.70 -24.29
CA GLU A 5 10.48 6.23 -23.85
C GLU A 5 10.57 7.70 -24.28
N PHE A 6 11.06 8.53 -23.41
CA PHE A 6 11.11 9.97 -23.60
C PHE A 6 12.50 10.50 -23.23
N ASN A 7 12.84 11.66 -23.73
CA ASN A 7 14.04 12.38 -23.31
C ASN A 7 13.64 13.67 -22.60
N LEU A 8 14.31 13.98 -21.50
CA LEU A 8 14.23 15.30 -20.88
C LEU A 8 14.91 16.36 -21.75
N SER A 9 14.73 17.61 -21.39
CA SER A 9 15.32 18.75 -22.11
C SER A 9 16.86 18.73 -22.19
N ASP A 10 17.50 18.03 -21.23
CA ASP A 10 18.95 17.82 -21.16
C ASP A 10 19.41 16.57 -21.93
N GLY A 11 18.49 15.86 -22.61
CA GLY A 11 18.76 14.62 -23.33
C GLY A 11 18.74 13.35 -22.49
N THR A 12 18.48 13.43 -21.18
CA THR A 12 18.42 12.26 -20.31
C THR A 12 17.22 11.37 -20.68
N PRO A 13 17.45 10.07 -20.98
CA PRO A 13 16.36 9.14 -21.30
C PRO A 13 15.57 8.80 -20.05
N VAL A 14 14.24 8.81 -20.17
CA VAL A 14 13.31 8.49 -19.07
C VAL A 14 12.18 7.62 -19.56
N LYS A 15 11.63 6.80 -18.65
CA LYS A 15 10.42 6.00 -18.88
C LYS A 15 9.38 6.31 -17.83
N PRO A 16 8.09 6.36 -18.18
CA PRO A 16 7.01 6.45 -17.20
C PRO A 16 7.02 5.22 -16.26
N ALA A 17 6.59 5.42 -15.02
CA ALA A 17 6.53 4.35 -14.03
C ALA A 17 5.69 3.14 -14.50
N PHE A 18 4.62 3.39 -15.25
CA PHE A 18 3.78 2.32 -15.79
C PHE A 18 4.50 1.51 -16.88
N GLN A 19 5.32 2.15 -17.72
CA GLN A 19 6.17 1.44 -18.68
C GLN A 19 7.19 0.54 -17.95
N LEU A 20 7.82 1.06 -16.90
CA LEU A 20 8.76 0.29 -16.08
C LEU A 20 8.06 -0.90 -15.41
N LEU A 21 6.82 -0.72 -14.94
CA LEU A 21 6.03 -1.81 -14.40
C LEU A 21 5.76 -2.88 -15.46
N GLN A 22 5.33 -2.50 -16.66
CA GLN A 22 5.10 -3.44 -17.76
C GLN A 22 6.39 -4.20 -18.13
N ASP A 23 7.49 -3.50 -18.27
CA ASP A 23 8.79 -4.09 -18.57
C ASP A 23 9.20 -5.11 -17.49
N ARG A 24 8.87 -4.82 -16.23
CA ARG A 24 9.18 -5.69 -15.09
C ARG A 24 8.33 -6.94 -15.03
N VAL A 25 7.04 -6.84 -15.32
CA VAL A 25 6.08 -7.95 -15.11
C VAL A 25 5.91 -8.85 -16.33
N LYS A 26 6.47 -8.52 -17.48
CA LYS A 26 6.28 -9.24 -18.73
C LYS A 26 6.61 -10.74 -18.65
N ASP A 27 7.58 -11.13 -17.80
CA ASP A 27 8.02 -12.50 -17.63
C ASP A 27 7.19 -13.27 -16.57
N TYR A 28 6.37 -12.57 -15.80
CA TYR A 28 5.47 -13.16 -14.78
C TYR A 28 4.11 -13.48 -15.39
N THR A 29 4.11 -14.41 -16.34
CA THR A 29 2.89 -14.79 -17.07
C THR A 29 1.97 -15.66 -16.23
N PRO A 30 0.67 -15.79 -16.60
CA PRO A 30 -0.22 -16.74 -15.96
C PRO A 30 0.28 -18.20 -16.02
N GLU A 31 1.00 -18.58 -17.07
CA GLU A 31 1.63 -19.90 -17.20
C GLU A 31 2.74 -20.08 -16.17
N TRP A 32 3.60 -19.08 -16.01
CA TRP A 32 4.61 -19.08 -14.96
C TRP A 32 3.98 -19.18 -13.58
N ALA A 33 2.94 -18.39 -13.32
CA ALA A 33 2.24 -18.41 -12.04
C ALA A 33 1.56 -19.75 -11.77
N ALA A 34 0.99 -20.41 -12.80
CA ALA A 34 0.34 -21.71 -12.69
C ALA A 34 1.32 -22.81 -12.23
N GLN A 35 2.56 -22.76 -12.68
CA GLN A 35 3.60 -23.73 -12.27
C GLN A 35 3.94 -23.60 -10.77
N ILE A 36 3.83 -22.40 -10.20
CA ILE A 36 4.18 -22.16 -8.80
C ILE A 36 2.96 -22.40 -7.89
N THR A 37 1.78 -21.94 -8.30
CA THR A 37 0.59 -21.93 -7.45
C THR A 37 -0.28 -23.17 -7.61
N GLY A 38 -0.13 -23.92 -8.69
CA GLY A 38 -1.04 -25.00 -9.09
C GLY A 38 -2.41 -24.52 -9.61
N ILE A 39 -2.64 -23.20 -9.70
CA ILE A 39 -3.87 -22.65 -10.27
C ILE A 39 -3.74 -22.61 -11.79
N PRO A 40 -4.71 -23.16 -12.56
CA PRO A 40 -4.65 -23.12 -14.02
C PRO A 40 -4.52 -21.69 -14.56
N ALA A 41 -3.64 -21.48 -15.54
CA ALA A 41 -3.40 -20.19 -16.16
C ALA A 41 -4.68 -19.52 -16.68
N GLU A 42 -5.61 -20.31 -17.22
CA GLU A 42 -6.91 -19.84 -17.69
C GLU A 42 -7.76 -19.25 -16.55
N THR A 43 -7.73 -19.87 -15.38
CA THR A 43 -8.42 -19.34 -14.19
C THR A 43 -7.82 -17.99 -13.76
N ILE A 44 -6.50 -17.86 -13.81
CA ILE A 44 -5.81 -16.60 -13.49
C ILE A 44 -6.23 -15.51 -14.48
N ARG A 45 -6.24 -15.81 -15.79
CA ARG A 45 -6.69 -14.86 -16.82
C ARG A 45 -8.14 -14.45 -16.65
N ARG A 46 -9.01 -15.43 -16.43
CA ARG A 46 -10.44 -15.18 -16.25
C ARG A 46 -10.68 -14.25 -15.07
N LEU A 47 -10.05 -14.54 -13.92
CA LEU A 47 -10.20 -13.71 -12.72
C LEU A 47 -9.66 -12.28 -12.94
N ALA A 48 -8.49 -12.14 -13.56
CA ALA A 48 -7.92 -10.83 -13.88
C ALA A 48 -8.82 -10.03 -14.82
N HIS A 49 -9.40 -10.69 -15.83
CA HIS A 49 -10.33 -10.07 -16.76
C HIS A 49 -11.63 -9.63 -16.05
N GLU A 50 -12.24 -10.50 -15.26
CA GLU A 50 -13.46 -10.20 -14.49
C GLU A 50 -13.24 -9.01 -13.54
N MET A 51 -12.14 -8.98 -12.79
CA MET A 51 -11.81 -7.83 -11.94
C MET A 51 -11.67 -6.54 -12.75
N GLY A 52 -10.94 -6.59 -13.87
CA GLY A 52 -10.71 -5.43 -14.71
C GLY A 52 -11.99 -4.88 -15.32
N VAL A 53 -12.84 -5.74 -15.85
CA VAL A 53 -14.15 -5.37 -16.42
C VAL A 53 -15.08 -4.81 -15.34
N THR A 54 -15.15 -5.48 -14.19
CA THR A 54 -16.00 -5.03 -13.08
C THR A 54 -15.57 -3.65 -12.58
N ALA A 55 -14.28 -3.44 -12.35
CA ALA A 55 -13.79 -2.14 -11.88
C ALA A 55 -13.99 -1.01 -12.89
N ARG A 56 -13.86 -1.30 -14.18
CA ARG A 56 -13.94 -0.29 -15.24
C ARG A 56 -15.37 -0.01 -15.69
N ASP A 57 -16.17 -1.06 -15.90
CA ASP A 57 -17.43 -0.98 -16.62
C ASP A 57 -18.67 -1.08 -15.71
N GLN A 58 -18.53 -1.62 -14.50
CA GLN A 58 -19.62 -1.75 -13.53
C GLN A 58 -19.48 -0.72 -12.38
N ARG A 59 -19.18 0.52 -12.73
CA ARG A 59 -18.97 1.58 -11.74
C ARG A 59 -20.25 1.84 -10.94
N ILE A 60 -20.06 2.14 -9.66
CA ILE A 60 -21.11 2.58 -8.76
C ILE A 60 -21.06 4.11 -8.72
N GLU A 61 -22.21 4.75 -8.91
CA GLU A 61 -22.34 6.19 -8.70
C GLU A 61 -23.25 6.45 -7.52
N LEU A 62 -22.73 7.15 -6.52
CA LEU A 62 -23.45 7.48 -5.30
C LEU A 62 -23.68 8.99 -5.20
N PRO A 63 -24.88 9.45 -4.80
CA PRO A 63 -25.19 10.87 -4.62
C PRO A 63 -24.59 11.38 -3.30
N ILE A 64 -23.27 11.40 -3.23
CA ILE A 64 -22.51 11.88 -2.07
C ILE A 64 -21.68 13.07 -2.51
N ALA A 65 -22.01 14.26 -2.00
CA ALA A 65 -21.24 15.46 -2.26
C ALA A 65 -19.88 15.38 -1.56
N TRP A 66 -18.82 15.82 -2.22
CA TRP A 66 -17.47 15.84 -1.69
C TRP A 66 -16.64 16.90 -2.40
N THR A 67 -15.54 17.29 -1.75
CA THR A 67 -14.57 18.23 -2.30
C THR A 67 -13.25 17.50 -2.53
N ASP A 68 -12.66 17.68 -3.70
CA ASP A 68 -11.38 17.06 -4.03
C ASP A 68 -10.19 17.81 -3.42
N ALA A 69 -8.98 17.27 -3.58
CA ALA A 69 -7.76 17.85 -3.04
C ALA A 69 -7.39 19.23 -3.65
N TRP A 70 -8.00 19.59 -4.76
CA TRP A 70 -7.82 20.88 -5.44
C TRP A 70 -8.92 21.88 -5.11
N GLY A 71 -9.90 21.49 -4.29
CA GLY A 71 -11.00 22.34 -3.87
C GLY A 71 -12.20 22.35 -4.81
N HIS A 72 -12.29 21.44 -5.78
CA HIS A 72 -13.48 21.33 -6.62
C HIS A 72 -14.57 20.53 -5.92
N GLU A 73 -15.78 21.04 -6.00
CA GLU A 73 -16.97 20.39 -5.46
C GLU A 73 -17.55 19.40 -6.48
N HIS A 74 -17.98 18.26 -6.00
CA HIS A 74 -18.62 17.20 -6.76
C HIS A 74 -19.88 16.77 -6.07
N ASP A 75 -20.96 16.57 -6.83
CA ASP A 75 -22.26 16.14 -6.29
C ASP A 75 -22.35 14.62 -6.13
N THR A 76 -21.50 13.87 -6.84
CA THR A 76 -21.48 12.41 -6.82
C THR A 76 -20.07 11.87 -6.63
N VAL A 77 -19.98 10.67 -6.09
CA VAL A 77 -18.74 9.90 -6.00
C VAL A 77 -18.88 8.60 -6.79
N THR A 78 -17.89 8.36 -7.66
CA THR A 78 -17.82 7.13 -8.45
C THR A 78 -17.02 6.06 -7.72
N GLY A 79 -17.57 4.87 -7.59
CA GLY A 79 -16.93 3.69 -7.03
C GLY A 79 -16.50 2.69 -8.10
N ASN A 80 -15.44 1.95 -7.82
CA ASN A 80 -14.93 0.84 -8.61
C ASN A 80 -15.09 -0.43 -7.77
N PRO A 81 -16.14 -1.26 -8.00
CA PRO A 81 -16.60 -2.27 -7.04
C PRO A 81 -15.78 -3.57 -7.08
N VAL A 82 -14.47 -3.45 -6.90
CA VAL A 82 -13.58 -4.60 -6.66
C VAL A 82 -12.85 -4.38 -5.36
N ALA A 83 -13.20 -5.13 -4.35
CA ALA A 83 -12.60 -5.04 -3.03
C ALA A 83 -11.76 -6.28 -2.70
N PHE A 84 -10.70 -6.06 -1.95
CA PHE A 84 -9.84 -7.13 -1.43
C PHE A 84 -9.94 -7.15 0.09
N HIS A 85 -10.09 -8.34 0.66
CA HIS A 85 -9.98 -8.53 2.09
C HIS A 85 -8.64 -9.20 2.39
N ALA A 86 -7.70 -8.41 2.86
CA ALA A 86 -6.36 -8.88 3.22
C ALA A 86 -6.06 -8.53 4.67
N MET A 87 -5.59 -9.51 5.42
CA MET A 87 -5.23 -9.39 6.82
C MET A 87 -3.77 -9.78 7.03
N ARG A 88 -3.39 -9.85 8.27
CA ARG A 88 -2.03 -10.15 8.71
C ARG A 88 -1.45 -11.44 8.08
N GLY A 89 -2.27 -12.45 7.80
CA GLY A 89 -1.82 -13.71 7.20
C GLY A 89 -1.08 -13.51 5.87
N LEU A 90 -1.53 -12.60 5.03
CA LEU A 90 -0.88 -12.31 3.75
C LEU A 90 0.51 -11.65 3.91
N ALA A 91 0.70 -10.91 4.99
CA ALA A 91 1.96 -10.21 5.29
C ALA A 91 2.92 -11.03 6.17
N ALA A 92 2.44 -12.08 6.83
CA ALA A 92 3.20 -12.83 7.83
C ALA A 92 4.10 -13.91 7.21
N HIS A 93 4.83 -13.57 6.16
CA HIS A 93 5.77 -14.43 5.45
C HIS A 93 7.06 -13.66 5.17
N SER A 94 8.14 -14.38 4.89
CA SER A 94 9.43 -13.76 4.54
C SER A 94 9.36 -12.78 3.36
N ASN A 95 8.45 -13.00 2.42
CA ASN A 95 8.16 -12.14 1.27
C ASN A 95 6.88 -11.30 1.45
N GLY A 96 6.31 -11.25 2.65
CA GLY A 96 5.01 -10.62 2.93
C GLY A 96 4.93 -9.16 2.52
N PHE A 97 6.00 -8.39 2.71
CA PHE A 97 6.07 -7.01 2.24
C PHE A 97 5.86 -6.91 0.72
N GLN A 98 6.54 -7.74 -0.06
CA GLN A 98 6.42 -7.72 -1.53
C GLN A 98 5.04 -8.21 -1.99
N THR A 99 4.45 -9.16 -1.27
CA THR A 99 3.10 -9.67 -1.54
C THR A 99 2.05 -8.56 -1.32
N ILE A 100 2.12 -7.84 -0.21
CA ILE A 100 1.23 -6.69 0.05
C ILE A 100 1.47 -5.55 -0.96
N ARG A 101 2.72 -5.32 -1.33
CA ARG A 101 3.05 -4.32 -2.36
C ARG A 101 2.45 -4.69 -3.72
N ALA A 102 2.53 -5.96 -4.12
CA ALA A 102 1.89 -6.45 -5.35
C ALA A 102 0.36 -6.27 -5.32
N LEU A 103 -0.28 -6.56 -4.17
CA LEU A 103 -1.70 -6.29 -3.97
C LEU A 103 -2.01 -4.79 -4.08
N GLY A 104 -1.19 -3.92 -3.49
CA GLY A 104 -1.34 -2.47 -3.61
C GLY A 104 -1.24 -1.98 -5.06
N ILE A 105 -0.33 -2.53 -5.84
CA ILE A 105 -0.22 -2.23 -7.28
C ILE A 105 -1.49 -2.68 -8.02
N LEU A 106 -1.98 -3.89 -7.76
CA LEU A 106 -3.22 -4.39 -8.36
C LEU A 106 -4.41 -3.48 -8.04
N MET A 107 -4.58 -3.09 -6.78
CA MET A 107 -5.63 -2.14 -6.38
C MET A 107 -5.50 -0.78 -7.08
N SER A 108 -4.28 -0.30 -7.27
CA SER A 108 -4.01 0.94 -8.01
C SER A 108 -4.40 0.83 -9.48
N LEU A 109 -4.08 -0.30 -10.13
CA LEU A 109 -4.46 -0.58 -11.53
C LEU A 109 -5.98 -0.66 -11.72
N LEU A 110 -6.68 -1.20 -10.73
CA LEU A 110 -8.15 -1.30 -10.74
C LEU A 110 -8.84 0.02 -10.34
N GLY A 111 -8.07 0.98 -9.80
CA GLY A 111 -8.61 2.26 -9.32
C GLY A 111 -9.56 2.12 -8.14
N THR A 112 -9.37 1.10 -7.29
CA THR A 112 -10.30 0.76 -6.21
C THR A 112 -9.92 1.34 -4.84
N ILE A 113 -8.78 2.00 -4.74
CA ILE A 113 -8.29 2.58 -3.48
C ILE A 113 -9.15 3.78 -3.10
N ASP A 114 -9.67 3.77 -1.88
CA ASP A 114 -10.53 4.82 -1.30
C ASP A 114 -11.75 5.20 -2.16
N ARG A 115 -12.24 4.25 -2.93
CA ARG A 115 -13.47 4.38 -3.71
C ARG A 115 -14.59 3.53 -3.12
N PRO A 116 -15.86 3.95 -3.24
CA PRO A 116 -17.00 3.12 -2.85
C PRO A 116 -16.99 1.75 -3.52
N GLY A 117 -17.23 0.69 -2.73
CA GLY A 117 -17.14 -0.70 -3.21
C GLY A 117 -15.72 -1.23 -3.41
N GLY A 118 -14.71 -0.38 -3.24
CA GLY A 118 -13.31 -0.74 -3.32
C GLY A 118 -12.66 -0.97 -1.94
N PHE A 119 -11.36 -0.78 -1.86
CA PHE A 119 -10.57 -1.01 -0.66
C PHE A 119 -10.23 0.30 0.06
N ARG A 120 -10.39 0.31 1.36
CA ARG A 120 -10.04 1.43 2.21
C ARG A 120 -8.86 1.08 3.11
N HIS A 121 -7.81 1.90 3.06
CA HIS A 121 -6.60 1.72 3.87
C HIS A 121 -6.74 2.17 5.34
N LYS A 122 -7.96 2.34 5.81
CA LYS A 122 -8.18 2.66 7.21
C LYS A 122 -8.31 1.40 8.03
N ALA A 123 -7.56 1.31 9.12
CA ALA A 123 -7.72 0.24 10.09
C ALA A 123 -9.20 0.19 10.55
N PRO A 124 -9.80 -1.00 10.63
CA PRO A 124 -11.21 -1.15 11.02
C PRO A 124 -11.49 -0.68 12.46
N PHE A 125 -10.44 -0.62 13.27
CA PHE A 125 -10.52 -0.09 14.63
C PHE A 125 -9.80 1.25 14.69
N PRO A 126 -10.49 2.33 15.11
CA PRO A 126 -9.80 3.57 15.39
C PRO A 126 -8.79 3.31 16.51
N ARG A 127 -7.53 3.20 16.14
CA ARG A 127 -6.47 3.18 17.14
C ARG A 127 -6.32 4.60 17.67
N PRO A 128 -6.14 4.76 18.98
CA PRO A 128 -5.72 6.05 19.51
C PRO A 128 -4.45 6.50 18.76
N ILE A 129 -4.36 7.80 18.58
CA ILE A 129 -3.15 8.45 18.06
C ILE A 129 -1.93 7.82 18.75
N PRO A 130 -0.85 7.53 18.01
CA PRO A 130 0.35 6.95 18.60
C PRO A 130 0.76 7.69 19.89
N PRO A 131 1.29 7.01 20.89
CA PRO A 131 1.65 7.64 22.17
C PRO A 131 2.51 8.89 22.02
N CYS A 132 3.40 8.92 21.03
CA CYS A 132 4.22 10.08 20.68
C CYS A 132 3.44 11.31 20.21
N ALA A 133 2.20 11.14 19.76
CA ALA A 133 1.33 12.24 19.32
C ALA A 133 0.30 12.64 20.37
N ARG A 134 0.35 12.07 21.57
CA ARG A 134 -0.50 12.48 22.70
C ARG A 134 -0.02 13.80 23.28
N THR A 135 -0.95 14.53 23.88
CA THR A 135 -0.62 15.80 24.51
C THR A 135 0.44 15.61 25.61
N PRO A 136 1.35 16.58 25.81
CA PRO A 136 2.42 16.49 26.81
C PRO A 136 1.94 16.21 28.23
N ASN A 137 0.68 16.53 28.54
CA ASN A 137 0.09 16.38 29.86
C ASN A 137 -0.64 15.03 30.06
N ASP A 138 -0.72 14.17 29.04
CA ASP A 138 -1.25 12.83 29.20
C ASP A 138 -0.19 11.95 29.90
N PRO A 139 -0.46 11.41 31.10
CA PRO A 139 0.50 10.57 31.81
C PRO A 139 0.84 9.28 31.06
N ARG A 140 0.06 8.93 30.03
CA ARG A 140 0.32 7.80 29.12
C ARG A 140 1.08 8.23 27.87
N ALA A 141 1.38 9.51 27.71
CA ALA A 141 2.17 9.99 26.58
C ALA A 141 3.61 9.55 26.75
N VAL A 142 4.12 8.87 25.75
CA VAL A 142 5.56 8.61 25.64
C VAL A 142 6.20 9.88 25.10
N LYS A 143 7.26 10.34 25.73
CA LYS A 143 8.01 11.47 25.20
C LYS A 143 8.57 11.09 23.83
N PRO A 144 8.53 11.99 22.84
CA PRO A 144 9.28 11.79 21.61
C PRO A 144 10.73 11.44 21.97
N ASN A 145 11.31 10.52 21.24
CA ASN A 145 12.70 10.10 21.42
C ASN A 145 13.01 9.44 22.78
N SER A 146 11.98 8.90 23.44
CA SER A 146 12.19 8.11 24.65
C SER A 146 12.10 6.62 24.33
N PRO A 147 12.99 5.78 24.84
CA PRO A 147 12.80 4.34 24.79
C PRO A 147 11.46 3.99 25.43
N LEU A 148 10.72 3.10 24.80
CA LEU A 148 9.49 2.57 25.38
C LEU A 148 9.87 1.48 26.38
N ASP A 149 9.34 1.55 27.60
CA ASP A 149 9.38 0.42 28.50
C ASP A 149 8.52 -0.70 27.91
N GLY A 150 9.16 -1.76 27.50
CA GLY A 150 8.53 -2.89 26.84
C GLY A 150 8.68 -2.88 25.31
N MET A 151 7.78 -3.59 24.61
CA MET A 151 7.88 -3.76 23.18
C MET A 151 7.63 -2.42 22.46
N PRO A 152 8.57 -1.91 21.67
CA PRO A 152 8.38 -0.66 20.94
C PRO A 152 7.32 -0.82 19.87
N LEU A 153 6.25 -0.03 19.96
CA LEU A 153 5.14 -0.02 19.01
C LEU A 153 5.29 1.04 17.92
N GLY A 154 6.43 1.70 17.81
CA GLY A 154 6.67 2.77 16.87
C GLY A 154 8.12 2.83 16.39
N TRP A 155 8.32 3.49 15.26
CA TRP A 155 9.65 3.83 14.76
C TRP A 155 10.17 5.06 15.50
N PRO A 156 11.48 5.10 15.81
CA PRO A 156 12.08 6.33 16.30
C PRO A 156 11.87 7.45 15.28
N ALA A 157 11.59 8.64 15.77
CA ALA A 157 11.40 9.81 14.90
C ALA A 157 12.74 10.33 14.35
N ASP A 158 13.82 10.02 15.04
CA ASP A 158 15.19 10.41 14.68
C ASP A 158 16.07 9.15 14.55
N PRO A 159 16.93 9.05 13.52
CA PRO A 159 17.93 7.98 13.45
C PRO A 159 18.80 7.83 14.70
N ASP A 160 19.05 8.92 15.42
CA ASP A 160 19.81 8.91 16.67
C ASP A 160 19.05 8.29 17.85
N ASP A 161 17.73 8.10 17.70
CA ASP A 161 16.88 7.40 18.68
C ASP A 161 16.78 5.89 18.42
N LEU A 162 17.54 5.38 17.50
CA LEU A 162 17.67 3.93 17.34
C LEU A 162 18.14 3.33 18.65
N PHE A 163 17.54 2.19 19.03
CA PHE A 163 18.01 1.44 20.18
C PHE A 163 19.51 1.21 20.06
N VAL A 164 20.22 1.68 21.04
CA VAL A 164 21.66 1.51 21.13
C VAL A 164 21.99 0.64 22.33
N ASN A 165 22.99 -0.20 22.18
CA ASN A 165 23.58 -0.90 23.30
C ASN A 165 24.33 0.10 24.19
N ASP A 166 24.74 -0.33 25.41
CA ASP A 166 25.51 0.50 26.35
C ASP A 166 26.83 1.01 25.76
N ASP A 167 27.36 0.37 24.73
CA ASP A 167 28.53 0.76 23.97
C ASP A 167 28.29 1.74 22.83
N GLY A 168 27.01 2.18 22.63
CA GLY A 168 26.60 3.08 21.56
C GLY A 168 26.39 2.42 20.20
N THR A 169 26.50 1.09 20.10
CA THR A 169 26.22 0.40 18.84
C THR A 169 24.72 0.23 18.62
N PRO A 170 24.21 0.41 17.38
CA PRO A 170 22.79 0.21 17.09
C PRO A 170 22.35 -1.23 17.37
N VAL A 171 21.29 -1.40 18.12
CA VAL A 171 20.62 -2.70 18.26
C VAL A 171 19.85 -2.98 16.97
N ARG A 172 20.10 -4.12 16.38
CA ARG A 172 19.30 -4.56 15.24
C ARG A 172 17.86 -4.82 15.66
N ILE A 173 16.91 -4.24 14.94
CA ILE A 173 15.47 -4.40 15.19
C ILE A 173 15.04 -5.88 15.22
N ASP A 174 15.69 -6.73 14.42
CA ASP A 174 15.43 -8.18 14.39
C ASP A 174 15.90 -8.92 15.67
N LYS A 175 16.65 -8.26 16.54
CA LYS A 175 17.07 -8.80 17.84
C LYS A 175 16.34 -8.17 19.02
N ALA A 176 15.52 -7.15 18.78
CA ALA A 176 14.73 -6.49 19.81
C ALA A 176 13.35 -7.16 20.03
N PHE A 177 13.06 -8.25 19.32
CA PHE A 177 11.83 -9.05 19.40
C PHE A 177 12.14 -10.50 19.70
#